data_4e2a936f6347c50278eb5bb939014523
#
_entry.id   4e2a936f6347c50278eb5bb939014523
#
_cell.length_a   1.000
_cell.length_b   1.000
_cell.length_c   1.000
_cell.angle_alpha   90.00
_cell.angle_beta   90.00
_cell.angle_gamma   90.00
#
_symmetry.space_group_name_H-M   'P 1'
#
loop_
_entity.id
_entity.type
_entity.pdbx_description
1 polymer ?
#
loop_
_entity_poly.entity_id
_entity_poly.type
_entity_poly.pdbx_seq_one_letter_code
_entity_poly.pdbx_strand_id
1 'polypeptide(L)'
;MKTQDAHEELFKKASQRLDELAKLPAHNASKDLIKELESKGFSRRDFMKWSGMMTATLALPATFAPLTAKAAELANRLPVVWLHMAECTGCSESLLRSDAPSIDSLIFDYISLEYHETVMAASGWQAEANLENAIHKYAGEYILMVEGGIPKGSSEFYLTIGAHG
;
A
#
# COMPACT_ATOMS: atom_id res chain seq x y z
N MET A 1 23.08 -3.47 -28.98
CA MET A 1 23.34 -2.07 -28.61
C MET A 1 22.08 -1.38 -28.06
N LYS A 2 21.00 -1.15 -28.83
CA LYS A 2 19.80 -0.42 -28.36
C LYS A 2 19.08 -0.97 -27.10
N THR A 3 19.09 -2.27 -26.87
CA THR A 3 18.45 -2.90 -25.69
C THR A 3 19.26 -2.73 -24.41
N GLN A 4 20.58 -2.67 -24.51
CA GLN A 4 21.47 -2.51 -23.38
C GLN A 4 21.41 -1.08 -22.83
N ASP A 5 21.40 -0.10 -23.74
CA ASP A 5 21.24 1.32 -23.39
C ASP A 5 19.88 1.59 -22.72
N ALA A 6 18.80 0.93 -23.20
CA ALA A 6 17.47 1.04 -22.62
C ALA A 6 17.40 0.45 -21.19
N HIS A 7 18.06 -0.69 -20.95
CA HIS A 7 18.12 -1.28 -19.61
C HIS A 7 18.93 -0.41 -18.64
N GLU A 8 19.99 0.21 -19.08
CA GLU A 8 20.80 1.10 -18.26
C GLU A 8 20.05 2.37 -17.88
N GLU A 9 19.31 2.96 -18.82
CA GLU A 9 18.45 4.10 -18.55
C GLU A 9 17.32 3.75 -17.58
N LEU A 10 16.67 2.59 -17.76
CA LEU A 10 15.63 2.10 -16.86
C LEU A 10 16.19 1.87 -15.45
N PHE A 11 17.36 1.25 -15.34
CA PHE A 11 18.03 1.02 -14.06
C PHE A 11 18.29 2.34 -13.33
N LYS A 12 18.81 3.35 -14.03
CA LYS A 12 19.08 4.67 -13.46
C LYS A 12 17.80 5.35 -12.96
N LYS A 13 16.73 5.33 -13.76
CA LYS A 13 15.41 5.89 -13.37
C LYS A 13 14.83 5.18 -12.16
N ALA A 14 14.85 3.84 -12.16
CA ALA A 14 14.36 3.05 -11.05
C ALA A 14 15.15 3.30 -9.76
N SER A 15 16.48 3.36 -9.84
CA SER A 15 17.34 3.67 -8.69
C SER A 15 17.03 5.04 -8.11
N GLN A 16 16.93 6.08 -8.96
CA GLN A 16 16.60 7.44 -8.53
C GLN A 16 15.23 7.49 -7.83
N ARG A 17 14.22 6.82 -8.42
CA ARG A 17 12.88 6.77 -7.81
C ARG A 17 12.88 6.10 -6.44
N LEU A 18 13.59 4.98 -6.28
CA LEU A 18 13.72 4.31 -4.99
C LEU A 18 14.48 5.16 -3.95
N ASP A 19 15.46 5.96 -4.38
CA ASP A 19 16.16 6.87 -3.49
C ASP A 19 15.27 8.05 -3.05
N GLU A 20 14.36 8.50 -3.90
CA GLU A 20 13.36 9.51 -3.56
C GLU A 20 12.33 8.93 -2.56
N LEU A 21 11.78 7.75 -2.84
CA LEU A 21 10.84 7.06 -1.96
C LEU A 21 11.43 6.81 -0.56
N ALA A 22 12.69 6.40 -0.50
CA ALA A 22 13.38 6.16 0.78
C ALA A 22 13.49 7.41 1.67
N LYS A 23 13.33 8.62 1.12
CA LYS A 23 13.36 9.87 1.87
C LYS A 23 11.99 10.26 2.45
N LEU A 24 10.91 9.61 2.00
CA LEU A 24 9.58 9.94 2.47
C LEU A 24 9.36 9.46 3.91
N PRO A 25 8.68 10.26 4.75
CA PRO A 25 8.43 9.89 6.15
C PRO A 25 7.69 8.58 6.32
N ALA A 26 6.78 8.25 5.41
CA ALA A 26 6.02 7.01 5.42
C ALA A 26 6.91 5.75 5.34
N HIS A 27 8.03 5.83 4.63
CA HIS A 27 8.98 4.72 4.50
C HIS A 27 10.03 4.69 5.62
N ASN A 28 10.30 5.84 6.26
CA ASN A 28 11.21 5.90 7.41
C ASN A 28 10.59 5.33 8.69
N ALA A 29 9.26 5.28 8.78
CA ALA A 29 8.53 4.71 9.91
C ALA A 29 8.32 3.18 9.77
N SER A 30 8.69 2.59 8.64
CA SER A 30 8.45 1.17 8.39
C SER A 30 9.30 0.31 9.32
N LYS A 31 8.65 -0.64 9.97
CA LYS A 31 9.34 -1.77 10.60
C LYS A 31 10.32 -2.35 9.58
N ASP A 32 11.53 -2.60 10.00
CA ASP A 32 12.55 -3.22 9.17
C ASP A 32 12.00 -4.57 8.66
N LEU A 33 11.52 -4.60 7.41
CA LEU A 33 10.93 -5.78 6.78
C LEU A 33 11.83 -7.01 6.93
N ILE A 34 13.14 -6.79 6.88
CA ILE A 34 14.13 -7.85 7.06
C ILE A 34 14.04 -8.43 8.47
N LYS A 35 13.90 -7.60 9.52
CA LYS A 35 13.71 -8.09 10.89
C LYS A 35 12.42 -8.85 11.08
N GLU A 36 11.34 -8.38 10.46
CA GLU A 36 10.07 -9.09 10.49
C GLU A 36 10.16 -10.45 9.79
N LEU A 37 10.80 -10.52 8.62
CA LEU A 37 11.04 -11.78 7.91
C LEU A 37 11.96 -12.71 8.70
N GLU A 38 13.01 -12.19 9.34
CA GLU A 38 13.90 -12.96 10.21
C GLU A 38 13.13 -13.54 11.42
N SER A 39 12.21 -12.78 12.02
CA SER A 39 11.35 -13.28 13.10
C SER A 39 10.43 -14.42 12.68
N LYS A 40 10.07 -14.47 11.39
CA LYS A 40 9.28 -15.54 10.75
C LYS A 40 10.15 -16.67 10.17
N GLY A 41 11.46 -16.68 10.42
CA GLY A 41 12.37 -17.72 9.98
C GLY A 41 12.95 -17.53 8.57
N PHE A 42 12.72 -16.39 7.93
CA PHE A 42 13.32 -16.05 6.65
C PHE A 42 14.67 -15.35 6.86
N SER A 43 15.73 -15.90 6.29
CA SER A 43 17.04 -15.25 6.35
C SER A 43 17.19 -14.15 5.29
N ARG A 44 18.14 -13.22 5.50
CA ARG A 44 18.54 -12.23 4.47
C ARG A 44 18.93 -12.90 3.15
N ARG A 45 19.54 -14.06 3.22
CA ARG A 45 19.93 -14.83 2.03
C ARG A 45 18.70 -15.31 1.25
N ASP A 46 17.65 -15.73 1.94
CA ASP A 46 16.41 -16.19 1.30
C ASP A 46 15.65 -15.01 0.70
N PHE A 47 15.66 -13.85 1.35
CA PHE A 47 15.13 -12.61 0.79
C PHE A 47 15.85 -12.20 -0.50
N MET A 48 17.18 -12.27 -0.53
CA MET A 48 17.96 -11.98 -1.75
C MET A 48 17.71 -13.00 -2.87
N LYS A 49 17.54 -14.28 -2.55
CA LYS A 49 17.14 -15.31 -3.54
C LYS A 49 15.74 -15.02 -4.09
N TRP A 50 14.79 -14.66 -3.22
CA TRP A 50 13.46 -14.28 -3.62
C TRP A 50 13.47 -13.06 -4.55
N SER A 51 14.24 -12.02 -4.22
CA SER A 51 14.41 -10.82 -5.06
C SER A 51 15.01 -11.17 -6.44
N GLY A 52 15.95 -12.09 -6.48
CA GLY A 52 16.50 -12.61 -7.73
C GLY A 52 15.48 -13.35 -8.59
N MET A 53 14.63 -14.20 -7.96
CA MET A 53 13.53 -14.87 -8.65
C MET A 53 12.49 -13.87 -9.17
N MET A 54 12.12 -12.88 -8.38
CA MET A 54 11.20 -11.81 -8.81
C MET A 54 11.76 -11.02 -9.98
N THR A 55 13.06 -10.70 -9.96
CA THR A 55 13.74 -10.03 -11.08
C THR A 55 13.65 -10.87 -12.34
N ALA A 56 13.87 -12.19 -12.24
CA ALA A 56 13.79 -13.12 -13.36
C ALA A 56 12.36 -13.26 -13.90
N THR A 57 11.34 -13.32 -13.03
CA THR A 57 9.92 -13.38 -13.45
C THR A 57 9.47 -12.12 -14.18
N LEU A 58 10.04 -10.96 -13.84
CA LEU A 58 9.81 -9.69 -14.52
C LEU A 58 10.63 -9.54 -15.81
N ALA A 59 11.37 -10.59 -16.23
CA ALA A 59 12.27 -10.60 -17.38
C ALA A 59 13.30 -9.45 -17.34
N LEU A 60 13.71 -9.02 -16.15
CA LEU A 60 14.74 -8.00 -15.95
C LEU A 60 16.14 -8.63 -15.85
N PRO A 61 17.21 -7.93 -16.27
CA PRO A 61 18.58 -8.38 -16.05
C PRO A 61 18.89 -8.64 -14.58
N ALA A 62 19.76 -9.59 -14.27
CA ALA A 62 20.15 -9.94 -12.90
C ALA A 62 20.72 -8.75 -12.09
N THR A 63 21.25 -7.74 -12.76
CA THR A 63 21.73 -6.48 -12.16
C THR A 63 20.63 -5.70 -11.46
N PHE A 64 19.34 -5.97 -11.75
CA PHE A 64 18.18 -5.35 -11.09
C PHE A 64 17.83 -6.00 -9.75
N ALA A 65 18.38 -7.17 -9.40
CA ALA A 65 18.03 -7.85 -8.14
C ALA A 65 18.20 -6.97 -6.88
N PRO A 66 19.25 -6.14 -6.72
CA PRO A 66 19.34 -5.21 -5.60
C PRO A 66 18.23 -4.14 -5.58
N LEU A 67 17.82 -3.65 -6.76
CA LEU A 67 16.70 -2.70 -6.86
C LEU A 67 15.37 -3.35 -6.51
N THR A 68 15.16 -4.59 -6.93
CA THR A 68 13.96 -5.38 -6.57
C THR A 68 13.89 -5.62 -5.06
N ALA A 69 15.03 -5.92 -4.43
CA ALA A 69 15.12 -6.04 -2.97
C ALA A 69 14.76 -4.72 -2.27
N LYS A 70 15.36 -3.61 -2.71
CA LYS A 70 15.08 -2.28 -2.16
C LYS A 70 13.63 -1.85 -2.38
N ALA A 71 13.04 -2.14 -3.53
CA ALA A 71 11.63 -1.87 -3.80
C ALA A 71 10.72 -2.66 -2.87
N ALA A 72 11.05 -3.92 -2.57
CA ALA A 72 10.28 -4.74 -1.62
C ALA A 72 10.38 -4.20 -0.18
N GLU A 73 11.55 -3.72 0.24
CA GLU A 73 11.71 -3.06 1.54
C GLU A 73 10.89 -1.76 1.65
N LEU A 74 10.84 -0.98 0.57
CA LEU A 74 10.08 0.27 0.51
C LEU A 74 8.58 0.07 0.24
N ALA A 75 8.15 -1.14 -0.12
CA ALA A 75 6.75 -1.46 -0.36
C ALA A 75 5.90 -1.46 0.92
N ASN A 76 6.52 -1.39 2.10
CA ASN A 76 5.82 -1.30 3.38
C ASN A 76 5.27 0.13 3.56
N ARG A 77 4.06 0.35 3.05
CA ARG A 77 3.35 1.62 3.11
C ARG A 77 2.45 1.68 4.34
N LEU A 78 2.05 2.89 4.71
CA LEU A 78 1.17 3.13 5.85
C LEU A 78 -0.23 2.55 5.55
N PRO A 79 -0.71 1.54 6.30
CA PRO A 79 -2.02 0.96 6.05
C PRO A 79 -3.14 1.95 6.41
N VAL A 80 -4.11 2.06 5.52
CA VAL A 80 -5.27 2.94 5.68
C VAL A 80 -6.55 2.13 5.51
N VAL A 81 -7.44 2.27 6.48
CA VAL A 81 -8.83 1.82 6.41
C VAL A 81 -9.70 3.07 6.29
N TRP A 82 -10.42 3.19 5.20
CA TRP A 82 -11.29 4.34 4.93
C TRP A 82 -12.75 3.89 4.95
N LEU A 83 -13.49 4.39 5.92
CA LEU A 83 -14.91 4.07 6.11
C LEU A 83 -15.79 5.23 5.64
N HIS A 84 -16.82 4.90 4.88
CA HIS A 84 -17.87 5.80 4.45
C HIS A 84 -19.04 5.72 5.41
N MET A 85 -19.32 6.81 6.09
CA MET A 85 -20.44 6.94 7.02
C MET A 85 -21.60 7.68 6.36
N ALA A 86 -22.41 8.44 7.11
CA ALA A 86 -23.44 9.28 6.51
C ALA A 86 -22.81 10.47 5.79
N GLU A 87 -22.53 10.31 4.50
CA GLU A 87 -21.71 11.22 3.70
C GLU A 87 -22.26 11.39 2.26
N CYS A 88 -21.58 12.18 1.44
CA CYS A 88 -21.96 12.48 0.06
C CYS A 88 -20.90 12.10 -0.99
N THR A 89 -19.87 11.33 -0.58
CA THR A 89 -18.69 10.95 -1.39
C THR A 89 -17.81 12.15 -1.80
N GLY A 90 -18.10 13.35 -1.30
CA GLY A 90 -17.40 14.57 -1.69
C GLY A 90 -15.94 14.62 -1.27
N CYS A 91 -15.58 14.03 -0.13
CA CYS A 91 -14.20 13.97 0.32
C CYS A 91 -13.38 12.99 -0.53
N SER A 92 -13.93 11.81 -0.83
CA SER A 92 -13.32 10.85 -1.75
C SER A 92 -13.14 11.45 -3.13
N GLU A 93 -14.15 12.11 -3.69
CA GLU A 93 -14.08 12.80 -4.97
C GLU A 93 -13.01 13.93 -4.97
N SER A 94 -12.91 14.69 -3.89
CA SER A 94 -11.90 15.73 -3.74
C SER A 94 -10.50 15.14 -3.76
N LEU A 95 -10.29 14.02 -3.04
CA LEU A 95 -9.02 13.32 -3.04
C LEU A 95 -8.64 12.78 -4.41
N LEU A 96 -9.59 12.17 -5.13
CA LEU A 96 -9.38 11.65 -6.49
C LEU A 96 -8.98 12.75 -7.49
N ARG A 97 -9.30 14.01 -7.21
CA ARG A 97 -8.94 15.18 -8.02
C ARG A 97 -7.73 15.94 -7.52
N SER A 98 -7.02 15.39 -6.53
CA SER A 98 -5.83 16.04 -5.96
C SER A 98 -4.68 16.05 -6.97
N ASP A 99 -4.03 17.21 -7.11
CA ASP A 99 -2.87 17.39 -7.98
C ASP A 99 -1.53 17.27 -7.23
N ALA A 100 -1.52 17.55 -5.91
CA ALA A 100 -0.28 17.55 -5.12
C ALA A 100 -0.52 17.18 -3.65
N PRO A 101 -0.29 15.90 -3.26
CA PRO A 101 0.11 14.79 -4.13
C PRO A 101 -1.03 14.33 -5.02
N SER A 102 -0.72 13.83 -6.20
CA SER A 102 -1.70 13.17 -7.05
C SER A 102 -2.16 11.85 -6.42
N ILE A 103 -3.38 11.39 -6.76
CA ILE A 103 -3.94 10.18 -6.14
C ILE A 103 -3.11 8.93 -6.41
N ASP A 104 -2.52 8.80 -7.58
CA ASP A 104 -1.60 7.72 -7.93
C ASP A 104 -0.35 7.75 -7.05
N SER A 105 0.26 8.93 -6.85
CA SER A 105 1.39 9.07 -5.94
C SER A 105 0.99 8.71 -4.50
N LEU A 106 -0.17 9.18 -4.05
CA LEU A 106 -0.64 8.88 -2.70
C LEU A 106 -0.78 7.37 -2.48
N ILE A 107 -1.47 6.66 -3.37
CA ILE A 107 -1.72 5.22 -3.25
C ILE A 107 -0.46 4.39 -3.50
N PHE A 108 0.39 4.78 -4.45
CA PHE A 108 1.56 3.98 -4.80
C PHE A 108 2.80 4.29 -3.97
N ASP A 109 2.93 5.51 -3.44
CA ASP A 109 4.14 5.93 -2.76
C ASP A 109 3.98 6.08 -1.23
N TYR A 110 2.81 6.49 -0.74
CA TYR A 110 2.63 6.87 0.66
C TYR A 110 1.81 5.89 1.48
N ILE A 111 0.67 5.43 0.96
CA ILE A 111 -0.28 4.60 1.72
C ILE A 111 -0.50 3.23 1.07
N SER A 112 -0.89 2.27 1.91
CA SER A 112 -1.50 1.03 1.47
C SER A 112 -2.98 1.11 1.79
N LEU A 113 -3.81 1.34 0.78
CA LEU A 113 -5.26 1.45 0.96
C LEU A 113 -5.83 0.04 1.09
N GLU A 114 -6.01 -0.39 2.34
CA GLU A 114 -6.43 -1.76 2.68
C GLU A 114 -7.94 -1.94 2.53
N TYR A 115 -8.69 -0.87 2.81
CA TYR A 115 -10.15 -0.85 2.68
C TYR A 115 -10.64 0.54 2.25
N HIS A 116 -11.52 0.58 1.25
CA HIS A 116 -12.24 1.78 0.80
C HIS A 116 -13.43 1.34 -0.05
N GLU A 117 -14.63 1.60 0.39
CA GLU A 117 -15.86 1.03 -0.18
C GLU A 117 -16.06 1.33 -1.67
N THR A 118 -15.67 2.52 -2.12
CA THR A 118 -15.92 2.96 -3.50
C THR A 118 -14.80 2.67 -4.49
N VAL A 119 -13.54 2.57 -4.06
CA VAL A 119 -12.39 2.37 -4.97
C VAL A 119 -11.77 0.98 -4.90
N MET A 120 -12.14 0.15 -3.92
CA MET A 120 -11.66 -1.23 -3.86
C MET A 120 -12.35 -2.10 -4.91
N ALA A 121 -11.64 -3.10 -5.43
CA ALA A 121 -12.19 -4.06 -6.38
C ALA A 121 -13.07 -5.14 -5.71
N ALA A 122 -12.87 -5.39 -4.41
CA ALA A 122 -13.62 -6.38 -3.66
C ALA A 122 -15.05 -5.90 -3.37
N SER A 123 -16.02 -6.83 -3.33
CA SER A 123 -17.41 -6.55 -2.98
C SER A 123 -18.02 -7.66 -2.13
N GLY A 124 -19.10 -7.36 -1.43
CA GLY A 124 -19.82 -8.31 -0.57
C GLY A 124 -18.88 -8.94 0.48
N TRP A 125 -18.96 -10.25 0.64
CA TRP A 125 -18.18 -11.00 1.64
C TRP A 125 -16.65 -10.83 1.51
N GLN A 126 -16.14 -10.57 0.32
CA GLN A 126 -14.72 -10.31 0.11
C GLN A 126 -14.31 -8.95 0.66
N ALA A 127 -15.15 -7.93 0.50
CA ALA A 127 -14.91 -6.61 1.06
C ALA A 127 -14.91 -6.66 2.59
N GLU A 128 -15.88 -7.33 3.20
CA GLU A 128 -15.94 -7.51 4.65
C GLU A 128 -14.74 -8.27 5.20
N ALA A 129 -14.35 -9.37 4.54
CA ALA A 129 -13.17 -10.12 4.91
C ALA A 129 -11.88 -9.28 4.80
N ASN A 130 -11.79 -8.36 3.82
CA ASN A 130 -10.68 -7.44 3.70
C ASN A 130 -10.64 -6.45 4.87
N LEU A 131 -11.78 -5.89 5.27
CA LEU A 131 -11.87 -5.00 6.43
C LEU A 131 -11.43 -5.70 7.71
N GLU A 132 -11.98 -6.88 7.98
CA GLU A 132 -11.65 -7.67 9.16
C GLU A 132 -10.17 -8.06 9.18
N ASN A 133 -9.64 -8.53 8.07
CA ASN A 133 -8.22 -8.85 7.92
C ASN A 133 -7.32 -7.62 8.14
N ALA A 134 -7.70 -6.45 7.61
CA ALA A 134 -6.93 -5.21 7.79
C ALA A 134 -6.89 -4.81 9.27
N ILE A 135 -8.03 -4.84 9.96
CA ILE A 135 -8.13 -4.53 11.39
C ILE A 135 -7.25 -5.47 12.24
N HIS A 136 -7.30 -6.77 11.96
CA HIS A 136 -6.50 -7.75 12.70
C HIS A 136 -5.01 -7.69 12.36
N LYS A 137 -4.68 -7.59 11.09
CA LYS A 137 -3.29 -7.60 10.60
C LYS A 137 -2.51 -6.37 11.07
N TYR A 138 -3.16 -5.21 11.07
CA TYR A 138 -2.54 -3.93 11.38
C TYR A 138 -3.02 -3.33 12.70
N ALA A 139 -3.47 -4.17 13.63
CA ALA A 139 -4.03 -3.74 14.92
C ALA A 139 -3.12 -2.71 15.64
N GLY A 140 -3.64 -1.49 15.82
CA GLY A 140 -2.90 -0.37 16.42
C GLY A 140 -1.88 0.32 15.50
N GLU A 141 -1.78 -0.07 14.24
CA GLU A 141 -0.77 0.43 13.29
C GLU A 141 -1.36 0.97 11.98
N TYR A 142 -2.68 1.01 11.84
CA TYR A 142 -3.35 1.59 10.67
C TYR A 142 -3.94 2.97 10.97
N ILE A 143 -4.09 3.78 9.93
CA ILE A 143 -4.86 5.02 10.00
C ILE A 143 -6.32 4.68 9.68
N LEU A 144 -7.21 5.01 10.60
CA LEU A 144 -8.64 5.00 10.34
C LEU A 144 -9.05 6.37 9.80
N MET A 145 -9.53 6.40 8.56
CA MET A 145 -10.16 7.57 7.96
C MET A 145 -11.68 7.35 7.95
N VAL A 146 -12.41 8.37 8.35
CA VAL A 146 -13.88 8.33 8.40
C VAL A 146 -14.42 9.51 7.60
N GLU A 147 -15.19 9.24 6.57
CA GLU A 147 -15.87 10.24 5.76
C GLU A 147 -17.32 10.35 6.19
N GLY A 148 -17.74 11.58 6.52
CA GLY A 148 -19.10 11.88 6.95
C GLY A 148 -19.34 11.80 8.45
N GLY A 149 -20.62 11.75 8.83
CA GLY A 149 -21.08 11.76 10.21
C GLY A 149 -21.50 10.38 10.71
N ILE A 150 -21.25 10.11 11.98
CA ILE A 150 -21.76 8.90 12.63
C ILE A 150 -23.06 9.27 13.37
N PRO A 151 -24.22 8.71 13.00
CA PRO A 151 -25.48 8.97 13.70
C PRO A 151 -25.44 8.45 15.14
N LYS A 152 -26.16 9.11 16.04
CA LYS A 152 -26.22 8.75 17.45
C LYS A 152 -27.67 8.41 17.88
N GLY A 153 -27.77 7.54 18.87
CA GLY A 153 -29.05 7.17 19.49
C GLY A 153 -29.90 6.33 18.54
N SER A 154 -31.21 6.65 18.47
CA SER A 154 -32.14 5.89 17.62
C SER A 154 -31.90 5.99 16.11
N SER A 155 -30.92 6.77 15.69
CA SER A 155 -30.52 6.94 14.27
C SER A 155 -29.46 5.96 13.80
N GLU A 156 -28.93 5.10 14.65
CA GLU A 156 -27.91 4.12 14.32
C GLU A 156 -28.31 3.14 13.20
N PHE A 157 -29.59 2.86 13.04
CA PHE A 157 -30.15 2.01 11.98
C PHE A 157 -29.98 2.57 10.56
N TYR A 158 -29.63 3.86 10.44
CA TYR A 158 -29.40 4.50 9.14
C TYR A 158 -27.96 4.39 8.64
N LEU A 159 -27.11 3.74 9.42
CA LEU A 159 -25.72 3.52 9.05
C LEU A 159 -25.33 2.08 9.34
N THR A 160 -24.95 1.36 8.29
CA THR A 160 -24.40 0.01 8.39
C THR A 160 -23.19 -0.11 7.50
N ILE A 161 -22.16 -0.83 7.96
CA ILE A 161 -21.01 -1.21 7.17
C ILE A 161 -21.06 -2.72 7.03
N GLY A 162 -21.31 -3.19 5.80
CA GLY A 162 -21.55 -4.59 5.55
C GLY A 162 -22.76 -5.13 6.31
N ALA A 163 -22.58 -6.24 7.06
CA ALA A 163 -23.61 -6.85 7.89
C ALA A 163 -23.64 -6.29 9.33
N HIS A 164 -22.80 -5.32 9.65
CA HIS A 164 -22.62 -4.75 10.99
C HIS A 164 -23.21 -3.34 11.03
N GLY A 165 -24.03 -3.08 12.04
CA GLY A 165 -24.61 -1.77 12.35
C GLY A 165 -24.09 -1.22 13.66
#